data_61f844bbc7557adb605f099258344424
#
_entry.id   61f844bbc7557adb605f099258344424
#
_cell.length_a   1.000
_cell.length_b   1.000
_cell.length_c   1.000
_cell.angle_alpha   90.00
_cell.angle_beta   90.00
_cell.angle_gamma   90.00
#
_symmetry.space_group_name_H-M   'P 1'
#
loop_
_entity.id
_entity.type
_entity.pdbx_description
1 polymer ?
#
loop_
_entity_poly.entity_id
_entity_poly.type
_entity_poly.pdbx_seq_one_letter_code
_entity_poly.pdbx_strand_id
1 'polypeptide(L)'
;MKPQTTARLAYRAAALFTRLPWSWLRAFAHALAWLWVAVNARESRVTRRNLELAYPALSAEARARLHREVLRSTALQAVETLRLWTRPRDQNLALLIDRHGEALYDAALANGKGVIVAAPHYGNWELLNQWLASRGPIAIVYKAPDEAVGDEFLQLVRGGDNVQQVRAEGPAVRQLFKVLKDGGATGILPDQQPKAGDGVFAPFFGVEALTMTLVNRLAERTGATVLYGWCERTGPGMRFALHITPADAAVADPDPRTAASALNAGIEAIARRDPAQYQWTYKRYTLRPPHSDEVDPYATKEHPH
;
A
#
# COMPACT_ATOMS: atom_id res chain seq x y z
N MET A 1 10.13 21.76 20.27
CA MET A 1 10.11 20.45 20.96
C MET A 1 10.97 19.47 20.17
N LYS A 2 11.59 18.46 20.81
CA LYS A 2 12.32 17.42 20.07
C LYS A 2 11.33 16.56 19.27
N PRO A 3 11.67 16.12 18.03
CA PRO A 3 10.78 15.32 17.18
C PRO A 3 10.19 14.10 17.90
N GLN A 4 10.99 13.37 18.69
CA GLN A 4 10.55 12.21 19.47
C GLN A 4 9.47 12.55 20.50
N THR A 5 9.59 13.72 21.17
CA THR A 5 8.58 14.16 22.15
C THR A 5 7.25 14.47 21.46
N THR A 6 7.30 15.13 20.30
CA THR A 6 6.11 15.44 19.49
C THR A 6 5.47 14.16 18.96
N ALA A 7 6.26 13.21 18.45
CA ALA A 7 5.78 11.91 17.99
C ALA A 7 5.08 11.11 19.11
N ARG A 8 5.65 11.09 20.33
CA ARG A 8 5.02 10.45 21.50
C ARG A 8 3.71 11.12 21.92
N LEU A 9 3.63 12.46 21.83
CA LEU A 9 2.38 13.18 22.12
C LEU A 9 1.32 12.86 21.07
N ALA A 10 1.68 12.84 19.78
CA ALA A 10 0.81 12.43 18.70
C ALA A 10 0.30 10.99 18.88
N TYR A 11 1.17 10.07 19.28
CA TYR A 11 0.81 8.69 19.61
C TYR A 11 -0.21 8.63 20.77
N ARG A 12 0.01 9.38 21.85
CA ARG A 12 -0.92 9.42 22.99
C ARG A 12 -2.29 9.99 22.58
N ALA A 13 -2.31 11.03 21.78
CA ALA A 13 -3.54 11.61 21.24
C ALA A 13 -4.29 10.59 20.35
N ALA A 14 -3.58 9.90 19.45
CA ALA A 14 -4.14 8.82 18.64
C ALA A 14 -4.68 7.68 19.52
N ALA A 15 -3.92 7.26 20.55
CA ALA A 15 -4.36 6.20 21.47
C ALA A 15 -5.62 6.60 22.27
N LEU A 16 -5.75 7.87 22.66
CA LEU A 16 -6.96 8.36 23.32
C LEU A 16 -8.14 8.40 22.35
N PHE A 17 -7.96 8.93 21.16
CA PHE A 17 -8.99 8.99 20.12
C PHE A 17 -9.50 7.59 19.74
N THR A 18 -8.62 6.63 19.58
CA THR A 18 -8.98 5.26 19.18
C THR A 18 -9.64 4.43 20.28
N ARG A 19 -9.74 4.92 21.53
CA ARG A 19 -10.57 4.32 22.60
C ARG A 19 -12.06 4.52 22.38
N LEU A 20 -12.45 5.49 21.57
CA LEU A 20 -13.87 5.69 21.24
C LEU A 20 -14.51 4.41 20.66
N PRO A 21 -15.82 4.18 20.88
CA PRO A 21 -16.56 3.08 20.25
C PRO A 21 -16.37 3.09 18.73
N TRP A 22 -16.29 1.89 18.13
CA TRP A 22 -16.09 1.78 16.68
C TRP A 22 -17.14 2.52 15.84
N SER A 23 -18.40 2.53 16.31
CA SER A 23 -19.48 3.27 15.64
C SER A 23 -19.18 4.77 15.51
N TRP A 24 -18.58 5.39 16.52
CA TRP A 24 -18.21 6.80 16.52
C TRP A 24 -17.01 7.05 15.60
N LEU A 25 -16.01 6.19 15.67
CA LEU A 25 -14.84 6.28 14.78
C LEU A 25 -15.24 6.13 13.32
N ARG A 26 -16.17 5.20 13.03
CA ARG A 26 -16.73 5.03 11.69
C ARG A 26 -17.55 6.23 11.24
N ALA A 27 -18.37 6.80 12.12
CA ALA A 27 -19.14 8.01 11.83
C ALA A 27 -18.19 9.19 11.51
N PHE A 28 -17.11 9.33 12.29
CA PHE A 28 -16.06 10.34 12.03
C PHE A 28 -15.41 10.11 10.65
N ALA A 29 -15.03 8.88 10.30
CA ALA A 29 -14.45 8.58 8.98
C ALA A 29 -15.43 8.93 7.84
N HIS A 30 -16.71 8.62 8.00
CA HIS A 30 -17.73 8.96 7.00
C HIS A 30 -17.93 10.49 6.87
N ALA A 31 -17.92 11.22 7.98
CA ALA A 31 -18.01 12.68 7.98
C ALA A 31 -16.77 13.31 7.30
N LEU A 32 -15.57 12.77 7.56
CA LEU A 32 -14.32 13.19 6.89
C LEU A 32 -14.39 12.96 5.38
N ALA A 33 -14.84 11.79 4.94
CA ALA A 33 -15.01 11.47 3.52
C ALA A 33 -16.04 12.41 2.85
N TRP A 34 -17.15 12.70 3.54
CA TRP A 34 -18.14 13.67 3.07
C TRP A 34 -17.53 15.08 2.93
N LEU A 35 -16.74 15.50 3.93
CA LEU A 35 -16.06 16.80 3.89
C LEU A 35 -15.09 16.87 2.69
N TRP A 36 -14.30 15.83 2.43
CA TRP A 36 -13.40 15.78 1.26
C TRP A 36 -14.14 15.97 -0.07
N VAL A 37 -15.34 15.40 -0.18
CA VAL A 37 -16.19 15.61 -1.37
C VAL A 37 -16.72 17.06 -1.40
N ALA A 38 -17.24 17.55 -0.28
CA ALA A 38 -17.91 18.86 -0.20
C ALA A 38 -16.96 20.03 -0.52
N VAL A 39 -15.72 19.97 0.00
CA VAL A 39 -14.70 21.02 -0.25
C VAL A 39 -13.84 20.74 -1.48
N ASN A 40 -14.18 19.70 -2.27
CA ASN A 40 -13.38 19.25 -3.41
C ASN A 40 -11.89 19.11 -3.05
N ALA A 41 -11.59 18.45 -1.93
CA ALA A 41 -10.25 18.27 -1.41
C ALA A 41 -9.32 17.57 -2.43
N ARG A 42 -8.00 17.62 -2.18
CA ARG A 42 -6.99 16.95 -3.03
C ARG A 42 -7.33 15.47 -3.25
N GLU A 43 -7.69 14.77 -2.18
CA GLU A 43 -8.07 13.34 -2.19
C GLU A 43 -9.23 13.08 -3.15
N SER A 44 -10.26 13.95 -3.11
CA SER A 44 -11.43 13.88 -3.99
C SER A 44 -11.05 14.11 -5.47
N ARG A 45 -10.26 15.16 -5.76
CA ARG A 45 -9.83 15.46 -7.14
C ARG A 45 -8.97 14.37 -7.73
N VAL A 46 -7.96 13.88 -6.97
CA VAL A 46 -7.05 12.83 -7.42
C VAL A 46 -7.81 11.52 -7.64
N THR A 47 -8.67 11.12 -6.71
CA THR A 47 -9.51 9.92 -6.85
C THR A 47 -10.37 9.98 -8.12
N ARG A 48 -11.07 11.10 -8.34
CA ARG A 48 -11.90 11.27 -9.54
C ARG A 48 -11.09 11.07 -10.80
N ARG A 49 -9.92 11.72 -10.88
CA ARG A 49 -9.05 11.60 -12.05
C ARG A 49 -8.51 10.19 -12.26
N ASN A 50 -8.11 9.52 -11.21
CA ASN A 50 -7.67 8.12 -11.29
C ASN A 50 -8.79 7.18 -11.77
N LEU A 51 -10.01 7.36 -11.30
CA LEU A 51 -11.16 6.55 -11.73
C LEU A 51 -11.56 6.83 -13.18
N GLU A 52 -11.40 8.06 -13.67
CA GLU A 52 -11.59 8.38 -15.09
C GLU A 52 -10.58 7.63 -15.97
N LEU A 53 -9.33 7.55 -15.54
CA LEU A 53 -8.26 6.85 -16.27
C LEU A 53 -8.41 5.33 -16.20
N ALA A 54 -8.68 4.78 -15.00
CA ALA A 54 -8.71 3.34 -14.77
C ALA A 54 -10.01 2.66 -15.22
N TYR A 55 -11.12 3.40 -15.24
CA TYR A 55 -12.45 2.88 -15.56
C TYR A 55 -13.18 3.78 -16.60
N PRO A 56 -12.61 3.98 -17.78
CA PRO A 56 -13.22 4.86 -18.81
C PRO A 56 -14.58 4.36 -19.29
N ALA A 57 -14.82 3.04 -19.25
CA ALA A 57 -16.07 2.43 -19.67
C ALA A 57 -17.24 2.56 -18.69
N LEU A 58 -16.97 2.97 -17.41
CA LEU A 58 -18.04 3.20 -16.46
C LEU A 58 -18.82 4.48 -16.81
N SER A 59 -20.14 4.48 -16.58
CA SER A 59 -20.95 5.70 -16.70
C SER A 59 -20.49 6.77 -15.67
N ALA A 60 -20.80 8.02 -15.93
CA ALA A 60 -20.50 9.12 -15.03
C ALA A 60 -21.09 8.90 -13.63
N GLU A 61 -22.32 8.39 -13.54
CA GLU A 61 -23.02 8.09 -12.30
C GLU A 61 -22.34 6.93 -11.55
N ALA A 62 -21.92 5.87 -12.26
CA ALA A 62 -21.22 4.73 -11.68
C ALA A 62 -19.86 5.16 -11.12
N ARG A 63 -19.09 5.97 -11.87
CA ARG A 63 -17.83 6.54 -11.37
C ARG A 63 -18.04 7.46 -10.18
N ALA A 64 -19.10 8.28 -10.17
CA ALA A 64 -19.43 9.15 -9.05
C ALA A 64 -19.84 8.36 -7.78
N ARG A 65 -20.50 7.21 -7.93
CA ARG A 65 -20.76 6.30 -6.79
C ARG A 65 -19.47 5.72 -6.27
N LEU A 66 -18.66 5.10 -7.14
CA LEU A 66 -17.38 4.52 -6.79
C LEU A 66 -16.44 5.53 -6.14
N HIS A 67 -16.38 6.77 -6.65
CA HIS A 67 -15.60 7.87 -6.06
C HIS A 67 -15.96 8.09 -4.59
N ARG A 68 -17.25 8.15 -4.25
CA ARG A 68 -17.69 8.33 -2.85
C ARG A 68 -17.36 7.11 -1.98
N GLU A 69 -17.46 5.91 -2.52
CA GLU A 69 -17.12 4.67 -1.84
C GLU A 69 -15.62 4.59 -1.55
N VAL A 70 -14.77 4.94 -2.51
CA VAL A 70 -13.31 5.04 -2.33
C VAL A 70 -12.94 6.00 -1.22
N LEU A 71 -13.52 7.21 -1.21
CA LEU A 71 -13.20 8.20 -0.17
C LEU A 71 -13.66 7.73 1.22
N ARG A 72 -14.81 7.07 1.32
CA ARG A 72 -15.27 6.46 2.57
C ARG A 72 -14.33 5.34 3.03
N SER A 73 -13.92 4.48 2.12
CA SER A 73 -13.00 3.38 2.42
C SER A 73 -11.62 3.90 2.83
N THR A 74 -11.11 4.94 2.16
CA THR A 74 -9.82 5.58 2.50
C THR A 74 -9.86 6.22 3.89
N ALA A 75 -10.94 6.94 4.21
CA ALA A 75 -11.11 7.55 5.53
C ALA A 75 -11.24 6.48 6.64
N LEU A 76 -11.96 5.38 6.36
CA LEU A 76 -12.04 4.24 7.27
C LEU A 76 -10.67 3.60 7.49
N GLN A 77 -9.92 3.35 6.42
CA GLN A 77 -8.59 2.76 6.49
C GLN A 77 -7.63 3.63 7.33
N ALA A 78 -7.70 4.95 7.23
CA ALA A 78 -6.89 5.83 8.07
C ALA A 78 -7.22 5.68 9.57
N VAL A 79 -8.50 5.62 9.92
CA VAL A 79 -8.95 5.44 11.32
C VAL A 79 -8.62 4.03 11.84
N GLU A 80 -8.79 3.00 11.01
CA GLU A 80 -8.39 1.62 11.31
C GLU A 80 -6.90 1.53 11.59
N THR A 81 -6.09 2.15 10.74
CA THR A 81 -4.63 2.18 10.89
C THR A 81 -4.20 2.82 12.20
N LEU A 82 -4.78 3.98 12.56
CA LEU A 82 -4.52 4.60 13.86
C LEU A 82 -4.86 3.66 15.03
N ARG A 83 -5.96 2.93 14.91
CA ARG A 83 -6.38 1.98 15.94
C ARG A 83 -5.47 0.77 16.02
N LEU A 84 -5.01 0.22 14.89
CA LEU A 84 -4.04 -0.88 14.83
C LEU A 84 -2.68 -0.48 15.41
N TRP A 85 -2.24 0.74 15.19
CA TRP A 85 -0.99 1.26 15.74
C TRP A 85 -1.00 1.50 17.24
N THR A 86 -2.19 1.65 17.84
CA THR A 86 -2.37 1.97 19.27
C THR A 86 -2.85 0.79 20.10
N ARG A 87 -3.00 -0.40 19.49
CA ARG A 87 -3.44 -1.63 20.16
C ARG A 87 -2.36 -2.71 20.10
N PRO A 88 -2.38 -3.66 21.06
CA PRO A 88 -1.52 -4.84 21.02
C PRO A 88 -1.73 -5.67 19.74
N ARG A 89 -0.63 -6.23 19.21
CA ARG A 89 -0.64 -7.01 17.96
C ARG A 89 -1.59 -8.22 18.00
N ASP A 90 -1.62 -8.94 19.10
CA ASP A 90 -2.50 -10.11 19.30
C ASP A 90 -3.98 -9.76 19.14
N GLN A 91 -4.41 -8.63 19.71
CA GLN A 91 -5.77 -8.12 19.55
C GLN A 91 -6.06 -7.71 18.10
N ASN A 92 -5.07 -7.18 17.39
CA ASN A 92 -5.22 -6.82 15.99
C ASN A 92 -5.31 -8.06 15.10
N LEU A 93 -4.48 -9.06 15.34
CA LEU A 93 -4.51 -10.33 14.59
C LEU A 93 -5.82 -11.10 14.77
N ALA A 94 -6.52 -10.93 15.90
CA ALA A 94 -7.85 -11.47 16.12
C ALA A 94 -8.92 -10.83 15.21
N LEU A 95 -8.63 -9.70 14.53
CA LEU A 95 -9.53 -9.09 13.55
C LEU A 95 -9.49 -9.81 12.19
N LEU A 96 -8.50 -10.68 11.96
CA LEU A 96 -8.43 -11.56 10.79
C LEU A 96 -9.36 -12.75 11.00
N ILE A 97 -10.60 -12.61 10.53
CA ILE A 97 -11.64 -13.63 10.71
C ILE A 97 -11.55 -14.77 9.68
N ASP A 98 -10.98 -14.47 8.51
CA ASP A 98 -10.73 -15.43 7.44
C ASP A 98 -9.26 -15.32 6.99
N ARG A 99 -8.67 -16.47 6.63
CA ARG A 99 -7.26 -16.53 6.24
C ARG A 99 -7.07 -17.48 5.08
N HIS A 100 -6.69 -16.93 3.94
CA HIS A 100 -6.53 -17.64 2.68
C HIS A 100 -5.06 -17.63 2.26
N GLY A 101 -4.49 -18.81 2.05
CA GLY A 101 -3.15 -18.98 1.50
C GLY A 101 -2.00 -18.82 2.52
N GLU A 102 -2.25 -18.83 3.84
CA GLU A 102 -1.15 -18.81 4.84
C GLU A 102 -0.12 -19.90 4.60
N ALA A 103 -0.56 -21.11 4.24
CA ALA A 103 0.32 -22.23 3.94
C ALA A 103 1.28 -21.96 2.77
N LEU A 104 0.91 -21.09 1.80
CA LEU A 104 1.80 -20.69 0.72
C LEU A 104 2.98 -19.86 1.24
N TYR A 105 2.71 -18.96 2.19
CA TYR A 105 3.75 -18.15 2.81
C TYR A 105 4.70 -19.03 3.64
N ASP A 106 4.14 -19.93 4.46
CA ASP A 106 4.93 -20.84 5.30
C ASP A 106 5.79 -21.78 4.46
N ALA A 107 5.24 -22.34 3.40
CA ALA A 107 5.97 -23.17 2.46
C ALA A 107 7.10 -22.41 1.72
N ALA A 108 6.83 -21.15 1.34
CA ALA A 108 7.83 -20.31 0.71
C ALA A 108 8.99 -19.97 1.66
N LEU A 109 8.72 -19.68 2.94
CA LEU A 109 9.76 -19.50 3.96
C LEU A 109 10.57 -20.78 4.19
N ALA A 110 9.88 -21.92 4.34
CA ALA A 110 10.53 -23.22 4.57
C ALA A 110 11.44 -23.63 3.41
N ASN A 111 11.20 -23.15 2.18
CA ASN A 111 12.05 -23.39 1.02
C ASN A 111 13.44 -22.71 1.13
N GLY A 112 13.60 -21.74 2.04
CA GLY A 112 14.89 -21.10 2.35
C GLY A 112 15.46 -20.18 1.27
N LYS A 113 14.73 -19.92 0.18
CA LYS A 113 15.17 -19.03 -0.92
C LYS A 113 14.79 -17.56 -0.68
N GLY A 114 14.16 -17.25 0.45
CA GLY A 114 13.60 -15.93 0.75
C GLY A 114 12.21 -15.71 0.15
N VAL A 115 11.46 -14.77 0.74
CA VAL A 115 10.10 -14.44 0.33
C VAL A 115 9.94 -12.94 0.15
N ILE A 116 9.38 -12.52 -1.00
CA ILE A 116 8.97 -11.16 -1.27
C ILE A 116 7.45 -11.11 -1.23
N VAL A 117 6.88 -10.35 -0.31
CA VAL A 117 5.44 -10.07 -0.29
C VAL A 117 5.19 -8.72 -0.94
N ALA A 118 4.66 -8.76 -2.17
CA ALA A 118 4.20 -7.57 -2.90
C ALA A 118 2.78 -7.23 -2.44
N ALA A 119 2.64 -6.19 -1.64
CA ALA A 119 1.39 -5.77 -1.06
C ALA A 119 0.88 -4.50 -1.76
N PRO A 120 -0.31 -4.48 -2.39
CA PRO A 120 -0.89 -3.25 -2.89
C PRO A 120 -1.39 -2.37 -1.73
N HIS A 121 -1.51 -1.05 -1.97
CA HIS A 121 -2.23 -0.16 -1.07
C HIS A 121 -3.75 -0.43 -1.16
N TYR A 122 -4.15 -1.63 -0.72
CA TYR A 122 -5.51 -2.14 -0.75
C TYR A 122 -5.91 -2.67 0.63
N GLY A 123 -7.15 -2.44 1.03
CA GLY A 123 -7.65 -2.84 2.34
C GLY A 123 -6.82 -2.24 3.47
N ASN A 124 -6.29 -3.07 4.37
CA ASN A 124 -5.44 -2.59 5.45
C ASN A 124 -4.05 -3.26 5.45
N TRP A 125 -3.09 -2.65 4.78
CA TRP A 125 -1.71 -3.14 4.69
C TRP A 125 -0.93 -3.08 6.02
N GLU A 126 -1.34 -2.25 6.99
CA GLU A 126 -0.71 -2.24 8.32
C GLU A 126 -1.05 -3.51 9.10
N LEU A 127 -2.26 -4.03 8.93
CA LEU A 127 -2.64 -5.32 9.51
C LEU A 127 -1.88 -6.48 8.85
N LEU A 128 -1.67 -6.42 7.53
CA LEU A 128 -0.79 -7.37 6.83
C LEU A 128 0.63 -7.34 7.39
N ASN A 129 1.21 -6.14 7.59
CA ASN A 129 2.54 -6.00 8.17
C ASN A 129 2.63 -6.64 9.57
N GLN A 130 1.60 -6.47 10.39
CA GLN A 130 1.55 -7.10 11.72
C GLN A 130 1.43 -8.62 11.64
N TRP A 131 0.66 -9.13 10.67
CA TRP A 131 0.57 -10.56 10.44
C TRP A 131 1.90 -11.14 9.96
N LEU A 132 2.55 -10.54 8.98
CA LEU A 132 3.87 -10.95 8.49
C LEU A 132 4.89 -10.98 9.63
N ALA A 133 4.94 -9.93 10.46
CA ALA A 133 5.82 -9.87 11.62
C ALA A 133 5.49 -10.90 12.72
N SER A 134 4.28 -11.46 12.74
CA SER A 134 3.91 -12.56 13.65
C SER A 134 4.44 -13.92 13.17
N ARG A 135 4.79 -14.03 11.88
CA ARG A 135 5.33 -15.26 11.28
C ARG A 135 6.85 -15.36 11.40
N GLY A 136 7.53 -14.28 11.73
CA GLY A 136 8.99 -14.24 11.88
C GLY A 136 9.58 -12.87 11.52
N PRO A 137 10.91 -12.75 11.51
CA PRO A 137 11.57 -11.51 11.12
C PRO A 137 11.24 -11.11 9.68
N ILE A 138 10.90 -9.82 9.51
CA ILE A 138 10.56 -9.25 8.20
C ILE A 138 11.22 -7.89 8.00
N ALA A 139 11.75 -7.65 6.80
CA ALA A 139 12.18 -6.34 6.36
C ALA A 139 11.04 -5.64 5.60
N ILE A 140 10.56 -4.51 6.11
CA ILE A 140 9.49 -3.72 5.47
C ILE A 140 10.10 -2.49 4.82
N VAL A 141 9.89 -2.36 3.51
CA VAL A 141 10.34 -1.19 2.75
C VAL A 141 9.37 -0.05 2.96
N TYR A 142 9.88 1.12 3.35
CA TYR A 142 9.07 2.32 3.51
C TYR A 142 9.77 3.55 2.95
N LYS A 143 8.98 4.53 2.53
CA LYS A 143 9.46 5.87 2.23
C LYS A 143 9.39 6.70 3.51
N ALA A 144 10.53 7.17 3.99
CA ALA A 144 10.55 8.06 5.15
C ALA A 144 9.80 9.35 4.82
N PRO A 145 8.93 9.85 5.73
CA PRO A 145 8.37 11.19 5.61
C PRO A 145 9.49 12.25 5.58
N ASP A 146 9.24 13.34 4.86
CA ASP A 146 10.20 14.45 4.80
C ASP A 146 10.36 15.14 6.17
N GLU A 147 9.33 15.07 7.01
CA GLU A 147 9.32 15.64 8.35
C GLU A 147 9.82 14.65 9.41
N ALA A 148 10.82 15.05 10.19
CA ALA A 148 11.43 14.22 11.24
C ALA A 148 10.42 13.70 12.28
N VAL A 149 9.36 14.47 12.59
CA VAL A 149 8.28 14.01 13.51
C VAL A 149 7.51 12.84 12.92
N GLY A 150 7.24 12.88 11.62
CA GLY A 150 6.54 11.81 10.91
C GLY A 150 7.38 10.52 10.88
N ASP A 151 8.68 10.63 10.62
CA ASP A 151 9.59 9.47 10.62
C ASP A 151 9.68 8.83 12.01
N GLU A 152 9.89 9.63 13.07
CA GLU A 152 9.89 9.15 14.45
C GLU A 152 8.56 8.50 14.86
N PHE A 153 7.44 9.05 14.38
CA PHE A 153 6.12 8.47 14.63
C PHE A 153 5.97 7.10 13.95
N LEU A 154 6.35 6.98 12.67
CA LEU A 154 6.31 5.69 11.96
C LEU A 154 7.24 4.65 12.59
N GLN A 155 8.43 5.05 13.01
CA GLN A 155 9.34 4.16 13.74
C GLN A 155 8.72 3.67 15.05
N LEU A 156 8.04 4.55 15.78
CA LEU A 156 7.37 4.20 17.04
C LEU A 156 6.23 3.20 16.84
N VAL A 157 5.37 3.39 15.82
CA VAL A 157 4.14 2.58 15.64
C VAL A 157 4.36 1.29 14.85
N ARG A 158 5.39 1.23 14.01
CA ARG A 158 5.77 0.05 13.22
C ARG A 158 6.95 -0.71 13.81
N GLY A 159 7.61 -0.17 14.84
CA GLY A 159 8.71 -0.83 15.54
C GLY A 159 8.23 -2.10 16.26
N GLY A 160 9.11 -3.10 16.38
CA GLY A 160 8.86 -4.34 17.11
C GLY A 160 9.96 -5.36 16.86
N ASP A 161 10.02 -6.41 17.68
CA ASP A 161 11.14 -7.36 17.71
C ASP A 161 11.40 -8.07 16.38
N ASN A 162 10.37 -8.21 15.53
CA ASN A 162 10.45 -8.91 14.25
C ASN A 162 10.38 -7.97 13.03
N VAL A 163 10.43 -6.64 13.21
CA VAL A 163 10.27 -5.69 12.10
C VAL A 163 11.53 -4.87 11.91
N GLN A 164 12.20 -5.07 10.77
CA GLN A 164 13.24 -4.18 10.29
C GLN A 164 12.66 -3.21 9.28
N GLN A 165 12.59 -1.93 9.63
CA GLN A 165 12.16 -0.88 8.70
C GLN A 165 13.34 -0.47 7.80
N VAL A 166 13.18 -0.66 6.50
CA VAL A 166 14.21 -0.40 5.49
C VAL A 166 13.76 0.77 4.61
N ARG A 167 14.53 1.86 4.59
CA ARG A 167 14.25 3.01 3.73
C ARG A 167 14.40 2.62 2.25
N ALA A 168 13.50 3.09 1.40
CA ALA A 168 13.51 2.81 -0.05
C ALA A 168 14.62 3.56 -0.80
N GLU A 169 15.82 3.69 -0.22
CA GLU A 169 16.93 4.50 -0.76
C GLU A 169 18.26 3.74 -0.74
N GLY A 170 19.00 3.83 -1.85
CA GLY A 170 20.42 3.48 -2.00
C GLY A 170 20.93 2.25 -1.23
N PRO A 171 21.69 2.44 -0.13
CA PRO A 171 22.31 1.34 0.62
C PRO A 171 21.31 0.36 1.25
N ALA A 172 20.09 0.80 1.52
CA ALA A 172 19.04 -0.01 2.11
C ALA A 172 18.63 -1.21 1.22
N VAL A 173 18.70 -1.05 -0.10
CA VAL A 173 18.43 -2.14 -1.05
C VAL A 173 19.38 -3.33 -0.83
N ARG A 174 20.64 -3.08 -0.45
CA ARG A 174 21.61 -4.15 -0.13
C ARG A 174 21.18 -5.00 1.07
N GLN A 175 20.50 -4.38 2.04
CA GLN A 175 19.98 -5.10 3.22
C GLN A 175 18.89 -6.09 2.81
N LEU A 176 18.02 -5.70 1.84
CA LEU A 176 16.97 -6.58 1.33
C LEU A 176 17.57 -7.81 0.63
N PHE A 177 18.61 -7.61 -0.19
CA PHE A 177 19.34 -8.74 -0.81
C PHE A 177 19.89 -9.69 0.24
N LYS A 178 20.48 -9.17 1.32
CA LYS A 178 21.00 -10.00 2.41
C LYS A 178 19.89 -10.77 3.09
N VAL A 179 18.79 -10.09 3.50
CA VAL A 179 17.63 -10.73 4.15
C VAL A 179 17.10 -11.88 3.30
N LEU A 180 16.93 -11.67 1.99
CA LEU A 180 16.39 -12.70 1.09
C LEU A 180 17.39 -13.86 0.89
N LYS A 181 18.69 -13.57 0.72
CA LYS A 181 19.72 -14.63 0.61
C LYS A 181 19.85 -15.48 1.87
N ASP A 182 19.56 -14.89 3.03
CA ASP A 182 19.55 -15.60 4.32
C ASP A 182 18.21 -16.36 4.54
N GLY A 183 17.35 -16.44 3.52
CA GLY A 183 16.05 -17.13 3.57
C GLY A 183 14.94 -16.36 4.28
N GLY A 184 15.16 -15.07 4.58
CA GLY A 184 14.18 -14.21 5.26
C GLY A 184 13.09 -13.66 4.35
N ALA A 185 12.24 -12.78 4.91
CA ALA A 185 11.12 -12.18 4.20
C ALA A 185 11.24 -10.66 4.07
N THR A 186 10.70 -10.11 2.99
CA THR A 186 10.53 -8.66 2.80
C THR A 186 9.12 -8.32 2.34
N GLY A 187 8.56 -7.22 2.89
CA GLY A 187 7.29 -6.61 2.48
C GLY A 187 7.55 -5.34 1.67
N ILE A 188 6.97 -5.26 0.48
CA ILE A 188 7.11 -4.11 -0.43
C ILE A 188 5.74 -3.71 -0.94
N LEU A 189 5.43 -2.41 -0.92
CA LEU A 189 4.24 -1.84 -1.54
C LEU A 189 4.66 -1.22 -2.90
N PRO A 190 4.50 -1.95 -4.02
CA PRO A 190 5.14 -1.58 -5.28
C PRO A 190 4.28 -0.69 -6.20
N ASP A 191 3.06 -0.37 -5.80
CA ASP A 191 2.04 0.26 -6.63
C ASP A 191 2.05 1.80 -6.62
N GLN A 192 2.97 2.42 -5.88
CA GLN A 192 3.22 3.86 -5.97
C GLN A 192 4.33 4.18 -6.98
N GLN A 193 4.26 5.39 -7.57
CA GLN A 193 5.23 5.85 -8.55
C GLN A 193 6.60 6.05 -7.91
N PRO A 194 7.68 5.42 -8.42
CA PRO A 194 9.03 5.68 -7.95
C PRO A 194 9.55 7.04 -8.44
N LYS A 195 10.75 7.43 -8.00
CA LYS A 195 11.46 8.59 -8.57
C LYS A 195 11.78 8.34 -10.05
N ALA A 196 11.91 9.41 -10.82
CA ALA A 196 12.37 9.31 -12.21
C ALA A 196 13.73 8.58 -12.25
N GLY A 197 13.86 7.59 -13.13
CA GLY A 197 15.04 6.75 -13.24
C GLY A 197 15.03 5.47 -12.38
N ASP A 198 14.13 5.33 -11.39
CA ASP A 198 14.05 4.17 -10.51
C ASP A 198 12.98 3.15 -10.94
N GLY A 199 12.50 3.22 -12.17
CA GLY A 199 11.45 2.35 -12.68
C GLY A 199 11.39 2.32 -14.21
N VAL A 200 10.43 1.55 -14.69
CA VAL A 200 10.08 1.45 -16.11
C VAL A 200 8.61 1.75 -16.31
N PHE A 201 8.27 2.27 -17.47
CA PHE A 201 6.85 2.43 -17.83
C PHE A 201 6.27 1.08 -18.21
N ALA A 202 5.14 0.75 -17.59
CA ALA A 202 4.38 -0.46 -17.83
C ALA A 202 2.88 -0.17 -17.66
N PRO A 203 1.99 -0.91 -18.34
CA PRO A 203 0.55 -0.71 -18.20
C PRO A 203 0.08 -0.91 -16.76
N PHE A 204 -0.80 -0.01 -16.31
CA PHE A 204 -1.54 -0.13 -15.06
C PHE A 204 -2.95 0.44 -15.28
N PHE A 205 -3.96 -0.40 -15.21
CA PHE A 205 -5.33 -0.09 -15.66
C PHE A 205 -5.39 0.48 -17.09
N GLY A 206 -4.58 -0.09 -18.00
CA GLY A 206 -4.52 0.35 -19.39
C GLY A 206 -3.78 1.65 -19.65
N VAL A 207 -3.20 2.27 -18.61
CA VAL A 207 -2.44 3.53 -18.71
C VAL A 207 -0.97 3.26 -18.39
N GLU A 208 -0.05 3.78 -19.21
CA GLU A 208 1.39 3.68 -18.93
C GLU A 208 1.73 4.39 -17.62
N ALA A 209 2.28 3.65 -16.66
CA ALA A 209 2.63 4.13 -15.35
C ALA A 209 4.07 3.77 -15.00
N LEU A 210 4.86 4.74 -14.52
CA LEU A 210 6.21 4.47 -14.04
C LEU A 210 6.15 3.52 -12.85
N THR A 211 6.65 2.31 -13.02
CA THR A 211 6.56 1.20 -12.04
C THR A 211 7.96 0.84 -11.55
N MET A 212 8.10 0.67 -10.23
CA MET A 212 9.41 0.32 -9.64
C MET A 212 9.87 -1.06 -10.09
N THR A 213 11.19 -1.20 -10.29
CA THR A 213 11.83 -2.47 -10.64
C THR A 213 12.42 -3.20 -9.44
N LEU A 214 12.20 -2.72 -8.22
CA LEU A 214 12.81 -3.29 -7.01
C LEU A 214 12.39 -4.74 -6.78
N VAL A 215 11.09 -5.06 -6.89
CA VAL A 215 10.57 -6.42 -6.71
C VAL A 215 11.19 -7.36 -7.73
N ASN A 216 11.18 -6.97 -9.00
CA ASN A 216 11.79 -7.73 -10.09
C ASN A 216 13.28 -8.01 -9.83
N ARG A 217 14.08 -6.98 -9.58
CA ARG A 217 15.52 -7.09 -9.35
C ARG A 217 15.88 -7.96 -8.14
N LEU A 218 15.06 -7.92 -7.08
CA LEU A 218 15.23 -8.77 -5.91
C LEU A 218 14.91 -10.23 -6.29
N ALA A 219 13.77 -10.49 -6.92
CA ALA A 219 13.33 -11.83 -7.30
C ALA A 219 14.31 -12.50 -8.28
N GLU A 220 14.65 -11.81 -9.37
CA GLU A 220 15.58 -12.29 -10.40
C GLU A 220 16.96 -12.68 -9.82
N ARG A 221 17.53 -11.83 -8.93
CA ARG A 221 18.88 -12.03 -8.42
C ARG A 221 18.98 -12.96 -7.22
N THR A 222 17.91 -13.15 -6.48
CA THR A 222 17.94 -14.02 -5.28
C THR A 222 17.24 -15.36 -5.49
N GLY A 223 16.36 -15.46 -6.48
CA GLY A 223 15.46 -16.59 -6.65
C GLY A 223 14.38 -16.67 -5.57
N ALA A 224 14.15 -15.57 -4.84
CA ALA A 224 13.13 -15.50 -3.81
C ALA A 224 11.72 -15.69 -4.39
N THR A 225 10.86 -16.37 -3.65
CA THR A 225 9.46 -16.56 -4.02
C THR A 225 8.70 -15.24 -3.89
N VAL A 226 8.01 -14.83 -4.95
CA VAL A 226 7.15 -13.62 -4.91
C VAL A 226 5.70 -14.04 -4.64
N LEU A 227 5.11 -13.45 -3.61
CA LEU A 227 3.71 -13.63 -3.25
C LEU A 227 3.03 -12.27 -3.22
N TYR A 228 1.76 -12.20 -3.60
CA TYR A 228 0.91 -11.07 -3.24
C TYR A 228 0.30 -11.30 -1.86
N GLY A 229 0.17 -10.23 -1.07
CA GLY A 229 -0.47 -10.26 0.25
C GLY A 229 -1.33 -9.04 0.48
N TRP A 230 -2.55 -9.24 1.03
CA TRP A 230 -3.43 -8.13 1.43
C TRP A 230 -4.40 -8.54 2.53
N CYS A 231 -4.89 -7.55 3.28
CA CYS A 231 -5.98 -7.71 4.25
C CYS A 231 -7.21 -6.95 3.76
N GLU A 232 -8.19 -7.67 3.21
CA GLU A 232 -9.43 -7.14 2.68
C GLU A 232 -10.42 -6.88 3.82
N ARG A 233 -11.01 -5.68 3.87
CA ARG A 233 -12.08 -5.38 4.85
C ARG A 233 -13.36 -6.12 4.48
N THR A 234 -13.92 -6.88 5.45
CA THR A 234 -15.13 -7.66 5.28
C THR A 234 -16.29 -7.07 6.11
N GLY A 235 -17.11 -6.23 5.49
CA GLY A 235 -18.29 -5.66 6.12
C GLY A 235 -18.03 -4.42 7.00
N PRO A 236 -19.01 -4.00 7.81
CA PRO A 236 -19.02 -2.68 8.47
C PRO A 236 -18.19 -2.61 9.76
N GLY A 237 -17.71 -3.73 10.27
CA GLY A 237 -16.85 -3.81 11.47
C GLY A 237 -15.36 -3.75 11.12
N MET A 238 -14.50 -3.70 12.15
CA MET A 238 -13.07 -3.97 11.96
C MET A 238 -12.87 -5.49 11.84
N ARG A 239 -13.23 -6.06 10.69
CA ARG A 239 -13.05 -7.47 10.36
C ARG A 239 -12.38 -7.55 8.99
N PHE A 240 -11.41 -8.44 8.87
CA PHE A 240 -10.61 -8.56 7.68
C PHE A 240 -10.43 -10.02 7.26
N ALA A 241 -10.30 -10.24 5.96
CA ALA A 241 -9.82 -11.49 5.38
C ALA A 241 -8.38 -11.28 4.93
N LEU A 242 -7.48 -12.13 5.40
CA LEU A 242 -6.11 -12.22 4.89
C LEU A 242 -6.11 -13.05 3.61
N HIS A 243 -5.39 -12.57 2.61
CA HIS A 243 -5.14 -13.30 1.37
C HIS A 243 -3.64 -13.30 1.06
N ILE A 244 -3.12 -14.49 0.76
CA ILE A 244 -1.78 -14.70 0.20
C ILE A 244 -1.95 -15.52 -1.08
N THR A 245 -1.43 -15.02 -2.19
CA THR A 245 -1.48 -15.71 -3.49
C THR A 245 -0.12 -15.70 -4.19
N PRO A 246 0.20 -16.68 -5.03
CA PRO A 246 1.43 -16.64 -5.79
C PRO A 246 1.39 -15.51 -6.82
N ALA A 247 2.53 -14.89 -7.06
CA ALA A 247 2.71 -13.99 -8.20
C ALA A 247 2.98 -14.81 -9.47
N ASP A 248 2.68 -14.20 -10.63
CA ASP A 248 3.09 -14.75 -11.92
C ASP A 248 4.63 -14.84 -11.99
N ALA A 249 5.15 -15.92 -12.58
CA ALA A 249 6.58 -16.11 -12.72
C ALA A 249 7.27 -14.98 -13.51
N ALA A 250 6.55 -14.35 -14.42
CA ALA A 250 7.04 -13.21 -15.19
C ALA A 250 7.38 -11.96 -14.32
N VAL A 251 6.98 -11.91 -13.05
CA VAL A 251 7.44 -10.86 -12.12
C VAL A 251 8.96 -10.92 -11.90
N ALA A 252 9.59 -12.09 -12.12
CA ALA A 252 11.04 -12.26 -12.05
C ALA A 252 11.71 -12.28 -13.43
N ASP A 253 11.02 -11.89 -14.50
CA ASP A 253 11.56 -11.86 -15.86
C ASP A 253 12.78 -10.91 -15.95
N PRO A 254 13.86 -11.29 -16.69
CA PRO A 254 15.02 -10.42 -16.90
C PRO A 254 14.67 -9.09 -17.60
N ASP A 255 13.65 -9.06 -18.47
CA ASP A 255 13.15 -7.81 -19.03
C ASP A 255 12.31 -7.02 -18.01
N PRO A 256 12.79 -5.83 -17.56
CA PRO A 256 12.11 -5.07 -16.52
C PRO A 256 10.69 -4.63 -16.90
N ARG A 257 10.40 -4.42 -18.20
CA ARG A 257 9.06 -4.02 -18.64
C ARG A 257 8.08 -5.20 -18.55
N THR A 258 8.48 -6.37 -18.96
CA THR A 258 7.72 -7.62 -18.81
C THR A 258 7.41 -7.87 -17.34
N ALA A 259 8.43 -7.80 -16.48
CA ALA A 259 8.26 -8.01 -15.04
C ALA A 259 7.36 -6.97 -14.37
N ALA A 260 7.50 -5.69 -14.72
CA ALA A 260 6.65 -4.62 -14.20
C ALA A 260 5.20 -4.76 -14.70
N SER A 261 4.99 -5.21 -15.94
CA SER A 261 3.65 -5.48 -16.48
C SER A 261 2.96 -6.62 -15.74
N ALA A 262 3.67 -7.73 -15.47
CA ALA A 262 3.15 -8.85 -14.69
C ALA A 262 2.82 -8.44 -13.24
N LEU A 263 3.71 -7.65 -12.61
CA LEU A 263 3.48 -7.13 -11.26
C LEU A 263 2.23 -6.23 -11.21
N ASN A 264 2.11 -5.29 -12.15
CA ASN A 264 0.94 -4.41 -12.25
C ASN A 264 -0.35 -5.20 -12.50
N ALA A 265 -0.33 -6.19 -13.39
CA ALA A 265 -1.50 -7.03 -13.68
C ALA A 265 -2.02 -7.76 -12.43
N GLY A 266 -1.12 -8.30 -11.60
CA GLY A 266 -1.51 -8.92 -10.34
C GLY A 266 -2.11 -7.93 -9.34
N ILE A 267 -1.54 -6.72 -9.23
CA ILE A 267 -2.08 -5.65 -8.40
C ILE A 267 -3.45 -5.19 -8.91
N GLU A 268 -3.63 -5.04 -10.23
CA GLU A 268 -4.92 -4.72 -10.83
C GLU A 268 -5.98 -5.77 -10.50
N ALA A 269 -5.63 -7.06 -10.59
CA ALA A 269 -6.55 -8.15 -10.27
C ALA A 269 -7.03 -8.05 -8.81
N ILE A 270 -6.14 -7.71 -7.87
CA ILE A 270 -6.49 -7.48 -6.46
C ILE A 270 -7.37 -6.23 -6.32
N ALA A 271 -6.99 -5.11 -6.94
CA ALA A 271 -7.75 -3.86 -6.86
C ALA A 271 -9.16 -3.97 -7.47
N ARG A 272 -9.35 -4.83 -8.47
CA ARG A 272 -10.65 -5.09 -9.10
C ARG A 272 -11.59 -5.94 -8.25
N ARG A 273 -11.13 -6.60 -7.17
CA ARG A 273 -11.99 -7.38 -6.26
C ARG A 273 -13.01 -6.47 -5.56
N ASP A 274 -12.53 -5.38 -4.98
CA ASP A 274 -13.34 -4.28 -4.44
C ASP A 274 -12.62 -2.95 -4.73
N PRO A 275 -12.92 -2.29 -5.84
CA PRO A 275 -12.24 -1.07 -6.23
C PRO A 275 -12.34 0.05 -5.19
N ALA A 276 -13.32 0.01 -4.29
CA ALA A 276 -13.44 0.99 -3.23
C ALA A 276 -12.34 0.87 -2.17
N GLN A 277 -11.71 -0.28 -2.02
CA GLN A 277 -10.65 -0.52 -1.03
C GLN A 277 -9.24 -0.22 -1.55
N TYR A 278 -9.05 0.07 -2.84
CA TYR A 278 -7.76 0.47 -3.39
C TYR A 278 -7.50 1.98 -3.18
N GLN A 279 -6.22 2.35 -2.96
CA GLN A 279 -5.83 3.73 -2.64
C GLN A 279 -5.79 4.64 -3.88
N TRP A 280 -6.95 5.01 -4.41
CA TRP A 280 -7.06 5.94 -5.55
C TRP A 280 -6.71 7.39 -5.21
N THR A 281 -6.42 7.73 -3.97
CA THR A 281 -6.03 9.09 -3.53
C THR A 281 -4.57 9.43 -3.83
N TYR A 282 -3.79 8.48 -4.35
CA TYR A 282 -2.41 8.68 -4.76
C TYR A 282 -2.31 9.06 -6.25
N LYS A 283 -1.45 10.04 -6.60
CA LYS A 283 -1.18 10.46 -7.98
C LYS A 283 -0.28 9.44 -8.68
N ARG A 284 -0.86 8.37 -9.24
CA ARG A 284 -0.11 7.23 -9.82
C ARG A 284 0.53 7.54 -11.17
N TYR A 285 0.01 8.50 -11.92
CA TYR A 285 0.34 8.75 -13.33
C TYR A 285 0.97 10.12 -13.58
N THR A 286 1.64 10.73 -12.59
CA THR A 286 2.22 12.08 -12.71
C THR A 286 3.33 12.11 -13.76
N LEU A 287 4.26 11.12 -13.73
CA LEU A 287 5.28 10.98 -14.75
C LEU A 287 4.71 10.24 -15.94
N ARG A 288 4.97 10.77 -17.14
CA ARG A 288 4.54 10.20 -18.41
C ARG A 288 5.74 9.65 -19.19
N PRO A 289 5.53 8.69 -20.12
CA PRO A 289 6.62 8.15 -20.92
C PRO A 289 7.41 9.25 -21.62
N PRO A 290 8.75 9.15 -21.68
CA PRO A 290 9.57 10.08 -22.45
C PRO A 290 9.13 10.09 -23.92
N HIS A 291 9.15 11.26 -24.54
CA HIS A 291 8.78 11.45 -25.95
C HIS A 291 7.30 11.17 -26.28
N SER A 292 6.43 11.08 -25.28
CA SER A 292 4.98 11.09 -25.47
C SER A 292 4.47 12.53 -25.37
N ASP A 293 3.41 12.85 -26.14
CA ASP A 293 2.69 14.14 -26.02
C ASP A 293 1.76 14.17 -24.78
N GLU A 294 1.85 13.16 -23.91
CA GLU A 294 1.01 13.04 -22.75
C GLU A 294 1.47 13.95 -21.61
N VAL A 295 0.57 14.76 -21.11
CA VAL A 295 0.82 15.68 -19.98
C VAL A 295 0.42 15.04 -18.65
N ASP A 296 0.95 15.58 -17.53
CA ASP A 296 0.52 15.17 -16.19
C ASP A 296 -1.01 15.29 -16.07
N PRO A 297 -1.74 14.16 -15.89
CA PRO A 297 -3.20 14.18 -15.84
C PRO A 297 -3.77 14.90 -14.62
N TYR A 298 -2.94 15.23 -13.65
CA TYR A 298 -3.33 15.96 -12.43
C TYR A 298 -2.96 17.45 -12.48
N ALA A 299 -2.31 17.91 -13.56
CA ALA A 299 -2.07 19.33 -13.76
C ALA A 299 -3.42 20.04 -13.84
N THR A 300 -3.59 21.09 -13.04
CA THR A 300 -4.70 22.05 -13.22
C THR A 300 -4.46 22.74 -14.55
N LYS A 301 -5.45 22.72 -15.45
CA LYS A 301 -5.45 23.63 -16.59
C LYS A 301 -5.43 25.04 -16.00
N GLU A 302 -4.26 25.66 -16.02
CA GLU A 302 -4.20 27.11 -15.84
C GLU A 302 -5.06 27.70 -16.97
N HIS A 303 -6.09 28.44 -16.62
CA HIS A 303 -6.79 29.24 -17.60
C HIS A 303 -5.73 30.18 -18.21
N PRO A 304 -5.51 30.18 -19.54
CA PRO A 304 -4.68 31.21 -20.14
C PRO A 304 -5.39 32.55 -19.85
N HIS A 305 -4.66 33.42 -19.19
CA HIS A 305 -5.05 34.81 -19.01
C HIS A 305 -5.12 35.53 -20.35
#